data_96f6a8b1b70d9ac24baf2e3f57b6770b
#
_entry.id   96f6a8b1b70d9ac24baf2e3f57b6770b
#
_cell.length_a   1.000
_cell.length_b   1.000
_cell.length_c   1.000
_cell.angle_alpha   90.00
_cell.angle_beta   90.00
_cell.angle_gamma   90.00
#
_symmetry.space_group_name_H-M   'P 1'
#
loop_
_entity.id
_entity.type
_entity.pdbx_description
1 polymer ?
#
loop_
_entity_poly.entity_id
_entity_poly.type
_entity_poly.pdbx_seq_one_letter_code
_entity_poly.pdbx_strand_id
1 'polypeptide(L)'
;QLSGEVRSVDTDAMQRHLDSHNIVLLGPAGYSATGEVFNLLAEEVATKTAISLQADKLIFLGKQHGLLNEHGLLQREMAPHQLDRHILQHQDASPEIALHLRGAKTASLQGVHRVHLISYAYDGALLEELFTRDGSGTMITDAHYEEVRMANIQDVGGLISLLRPLEEEGILVYRSRERLENEIHRFAVIERDGAILACAALYPIPAADNELRSAEIACVAVHPGYRKSNRGSQILHYLEGKAKSMGIQQLFILTTRTAHWFLEQGFEKASVDELPNARQALYNYQRNSLVCKKLLD
;
A
#
# COMPACT_ATOMS: atom_id res chain seq x y z
N GLN A 1 13.48 -35.06 -26.23
CA GLN A 1 12.34 -34.48 -25.49
C GLN A 1 11.89 -33.23 -26.24
N LEU A 2 10.57 -33.10 -26.44
CA LEU A 2 9.99 -31.91 -27.05
C LEU A 2 9.84 -30.85 -25.96
N SER A 3 10.30 -29.62 -26.21
CA SER A 3 10.06 -28.47 -25.34
C SER A 3 8.99 -27.59 -25.99
N GLY A 4 8.08 -27.06 -25.21
CA GLY A 4 6.97 -26.24 -25.68
C GLY A 4 6.72 -25.04 -24.79
N GLU A 5 5.73 -24.24 -25.20
CA GLU A 5 5.21 -23.09 -24.44
C GLU A 5 3.73 -23.33 -24.09
N VAL A 6 3.26 -22.76 -22.97
CA VAL A 6 1.87 -22.87 -22.53
C VAL A 6 0.98 -22.01 -23.40
N ARG A 7 0.10 -22.64 -24.18
CA ARG A 7 -0.86 -21.94 -25.05
C ARG A 7 -2.20 -21.68 -24.39
N SER A 8 -2.69 -22.66 -23.61
CA SER A 8 -3.96 -22.56 -22.90
C SER A 8 -3.94 -23.42 -21.63
N VAL A 9 -4.78 -23.08 -20.71
CA VAL A 9 -5.00 -23.79 -19.43
C VAL A 9 -6.49 -24.13 -19.36
N ASP A 10 -6.82 -25.35 -18.97
CA ASP A 10 -8.22 -25.77 -18.76
C ASP A 10 -8.71 -25.25 -17.40
N THR A 11 -9.11 -23.97 -17.40
CA THR A 11 -9.60 -23.29 -16.21
C THR A 11 -10.92 -23.86 -15.69
N ASP A 12 -11.79 -24.32 -16.58
CA ASP A 12 -13.10 -24.88 -16.19
C ASP A 12 -12.95 -26.18 -15.41
N ALA A 13 -12.03 -27.06 -15.84
CA ALA A 13 -11.72 -28.27 -15.10
C ALA A 13 -11.11 -27.96 -13.72
N MET A 14 -10.16 -27.01 -13.68
CA MET A 14 -9.53 -26.60 -12.41
C MET A 14 -10.54 -25.97 -11.46
N GLN A 15 -11.41 -25.07 -11.95
CA GLN A 15 -12.40 -24.38 -11.12
C GLN A 15 -13.38 -25.37 -10.48
N ARG A 16 -13.86 -26.39 -11.23
CA ARG A 16 -14.72 -27.44 -10.65
C ARG A 16 -14.06 -28.18 -9.49
N HIS A 17 -12.75 -28.43 -9.57
CA HIS A 17 -12.01 -29.06 -8.47
C HIS A 17 -11.84 -28.10 -7.29
N LEU A 18 -11.49 -26.86 -7.53
CA LEU A 18 -11.34 -25.84 -6.49
C LEU A 18 -12.65 -25.55 -5.76
N ASP A 19 -13.77 -25.44 -6.49
CA ASP A 19 -15.11 -25.24 -5.92
C ASP A 19 -15.55 -26.45 -5.03
N SER A 20 -15.00 -27.64 -5.33
CA SER A 20 -15.18 -28.83 -4.51
C SER A 20 -14.17 -28.93 -3.35
N HIS A 21 -13.45 -27.84 -3.03
CA HIS A 21 -12.41 -27.76 -2.01
C HIS A 21 -11.23 -28.73 -2.22
N ASN A 22 -10.96 -29.12 -3.45
CA ASN A 22 -9.79 -29.93 -3.78
C ASN A 22 -8.58 -29.05 -4.05
N ILE A 23 -7.39 -29.62 -3.84
CA ILE A 23 -6.13 -29.04 -4.27
C ILE A 23 -5.82 -29.55 -5.67
N VAL A 24 -5.52 -28.65 -6.61
CA VAL A 24 -5.13 -28.99 -7.97
C VAL A 24 -3.61 -28.99 -8.08
N LEU A 25 -3.01 -30.13 -8.41
CA LEU A 25 -1.57 -30.25 -8.63
C LEU A 25 -1.29 -30.33 -10.14
N LEU A 26 -0.44 -29.43 -10.63
CA LEU A 26 -0.02 -29.37 -12.03
C LEU A 26 1.47 -29.72 -12.15
N GLY A 27 1.81 -30.57 -13.12
CA GLY A 27 3.20 -30.81 -13.51
C GLY A 27 3.65 -29.89 -14.65
N PRO A 28 4.97 -29.77 -14.91
CA PRO A 28 5.52 -28.99 -16.03
C PRO A 28 5.44 -29.77 -17.34
N ALA A 29 4.26 -30.26 -17.69
CA ALA A 29 4.00 -30.99 -18.91
C ALA A 29 2.72 -30.52 -19.58
N GLY A 30 2.69 -30.48 -20.91
CA GLY A 30 1.54 -30.13 -21.69
C GLY A 30 1.32 -31.09 -22.85
N TYR A 31 0.12 -31.07 -23.42
CA TYR A 31 -0.26 -31.90 -24.55
C TYR A 31 -0.62 -31.02 -25.75
N SER A 32 -0.16 -31.42 -26.94
CA SER A 32 -0.65 -30.82 -28.18
C SER A 32 -2.06 -31.33 -28.50
N ALA A 33 -2.72 -30.66 -29.44
CA ALA A 33 -4.01 -31.14 -29.96
C ALA A 33 -3.92 -32.51 -30.62
N THR A 34 -2.73 -32.94 -31.01
CA THR A 34 -2.43 -34.27 -31.60
C THR A 34 -2.00 -35.29 -30.59
N GLY A 35 -1.98 -34.95 -29.28
CA GLY A 35 -1.65 -35.84 -28.18
C GLY A 35 -0.16 -36.00 -27.87
N GLU A 36 0.70 -35.18 -28.47
CA GLU A 36 2.15 -35.19 -28.17
C GLU A 36 2.40 -34.53 -26.84
N VAL A 37 3.36 -35.06 -26.07
CA VAL A 37 3.75 -34.52 -24.75
C VAL A 37 4.94 -33.59 -24.89
N PHE A 38 4.84 -32.41 -24.30
CA PHE A 38 5.89 -31.40 -24.25
C PHE A 38 6.33 -31.12 -22.81
N ASN A 39 7.62 -30.95 -22.61
CA ASN A 39 8.14 -30.37 -21.38
C ASN A 39 7.92 -28.86 -21.42
N LEU A 40 7.40 -28.32 -20.33
CA LEU A 40 7.14 -26.91 -20.14
C LEU A 40 8.00 -26.37 -19.01
N LEU A 41 8.17 -25.06 -18.92
CA LEU A 41 8.75 -24.41 -17.76
C LEU A 41 7.69 -24.34 -16.65
N ALA A 42 8.04 -24.76 -15.43
CA ALA A 42 7.12 -24.75 -14.30
C ALA A 42 6.65 -23.34 -13.98
N GLU A 43 7.54 -22.36 -14.08
CA GLU A 43 7.25 -20.94 -13.88
C GLU A 43 6.24 -20.40 -14.90
N GLU A 44 6.34 -20.86 -16.14
CA GLU A 44 5.39 -20.47 -17.19
C GLU A 44 4.01 -21.11 -16.94
N VAL A 45 3.96 -22.39 -16.56
CA VAL A 45 2.71 -23.07 -16.17
C VAL A 45 2.07 -22.35 -15.00
N ALA A 46 2.82 -22.03 -13.95
CA ALA A 46 2.33 -21.31 -12.77
C ALA A 46 1.80 -19.91 -13.14
N THR A 47 2.57 -19.16 -13.94
CA THR A 47 2.21 -17.80 -14.37
C THR A 47 0.92 -17.79 -15.20
N LYS A 48 0.84 -18.65 -16.23
CA LYS A 48 -0.33 -18.74 -17.10
C LYS A 48 -1.56 -19.24 -16.35
N THR A 49 -1.40 -20.20 -15.45
CA THR A 49 -2.49 -20.70 -14.61
C THR A 49 -3.03 -19.62 -13.70
N ALA A 50 -2.14 -18.90 -12.99
CA ALA A 50 -2.55 -17.81 -12.11
C ALA A 50 -3.30 -16.70 -12.85
N ILE A 51 -2.82 -16.32 -14.03
CA ILE A 51 -3.49 -15.31 -14.88
C ILE A 51 -4.85 -15.80 -15.34
N SER A 52 -4.93 -17.04 -15.84
CA SER A 52 -6.18 -17.60 -16.40
C SER A 52 -7.25 -17.80 -15.34
N LEU A 53 -6.87 -18.19 -14.10
CA LEU A 53 -7.77 -18.31 -12.97
C LEU A 53 -8.07 -16.99 -12.26
N GLN A 54 -7.42 -15.87 -12.66
CA GLN A 54 -7.47 -14.60 -11.94
C GLN A 54 -7.16 -14.80 -10.45
N ALA A 55 -6.06 -15.51 -10.17
CA ALA A 55 -5.67 -15.87 -8.81
C ALA A 55 -5.38 -14.62 -7.98
N ASP A 56 -5.80 -14.61 -6.72
CA ASP A 56 -5.49 -13.54 -5.78
C ASP A 56 -3.99 -13.41 -5.52
N LYS A 57 -3.31 -14.56 -5.48
CA LYS A 57 -1.88 -14.63 -5.18
C LYS A 57 -1.19 -15.67 -6.07
N LEU A 58 0.03 -15.35 -6.50
CA LEU A 58 0.99 -16.27 -7.09
C LEU A 58 2.24 -16.29 -6.22
N ILE A 59 2.71 -17.47 -5.82
CA ILE A 59 3.88 -17.61 -4.96
C ILE A 59 4.94 -18.41 -5.67
N PHE A 60 6.11 -17.81 -5.90
CA PHE A 60 7.30 -18.50 -6.36
C PHE A 60 8.20 -18.88 -5.17
N LEU A 61 8.54 -20.14 -5.08
CA LEU A 61 9.43 -20.70 -4.08
C LEU A 61 10.81 -20.87 -4.68
N GLY A 62 11.75 -20.00 -4.30
CA GLY A 62 13.14 -20.03 -4.73
C GLY A 62 14.10 -20.31 -3.59
N LYS A 63 15.41 -20.33 -3.87
CA LYS A 63 16.44 -20.48 -2.86
C LYS A 63 16.64 -19.23 -2.01
N GLN A 64 16.43 -18.04 -2.59
CA GLN A 64 16.68 -16.77 -1.95
C GLN A 64 15.43 -16.27 -1.20
N HIS A 65 15.62 -15.52 -0.12
CA HIS A 65 14.56 -14.93 0.70
C HIS A 65 13.75 -13.82 0.01
N GLY A 66 14.05 -13.49 -1.23
CA GLY A 66 13.48 -12.39 -1.99
C GLY A 66 14.57 -11.54 -2.60
N LEU A 67 14.23 -10.32 -3.00
CA LEU A 67 15.14 -9.37 -3.62
C LEU A 67 15.81 -8.48 -2.58
N LEU A 68 17.11 -8.24 -2.73
CA LEU A 68 17.86 -7.34 -1.89
C LEU A 68 18.08 -5.99 -2.58
N ASN A 69 18.06 -4.92 -1.82
CA ASN A 69 18.44 -3.60 -2.30
C ASN A 69 19.99 -3.45 -2.39
N GLU A 70 20.46 -2.29 -2.83
CA GLU A 70 21.89 -1.96 -2.97
C GLU A 70 22.67 -2.03 -1.64
N HIS A 71 21.98 -2.01 -0.50
CA HIS A 71 22.53 -2.12 0.85
C HIS A 71 22.44 -3.54 1.43
N GLY A 72 22.02 -4.53 0.63
CA GLY A 72 21.86 -5.91 1.09
C GLY A 72 20.63 -6.15 1.98
N LEU A 73 19.69 -5.21 2.06
CA LEU A 73 18.46 -5.34 2.83
C LEU A 73 17.33 -5.88 1.96
N LEU A 74 16.49 -6.75 2.53
CA LEU A 74 15.34 -7.32 1.84
C LEU A 74 14.34 -6.21 1.42
N GLN A 75 14.04 -6.19 0.13
CA GLN A 75 12.96 -5.37 -0.43
C GLN A 75 11.64 -6.11 -0.26
N ARG A 76 10.84 -5.71 0.71
CA ARG A 76 9.58 -6.40 1.03
C ARG A 76 8.49 -6.18 0.00
N GLU A 77 8.55 -5.08 -0.74
CA GLU A 77 7.55 -4.71 -1.73
C GLU A 77 8.18 -4.02 -2.94
N MET A 78 7.73 -4.38 -4.14
CA MET A 78 8.18 -3.79 -5.40
C MET A 78 7.03 -3.66 -6.39
N ALA A 79 7.08 -2.59 -7.20
CA ALA A 79 6.19 -2.46 -8.35
C ALA A 79 6.70 -3.26 -9.56
N PRO A 80 5.83 -3.77 -10.46
CA PRO A 80 6.23 -4.57 -11.61
C PRO A 80 7.23 -3.89 -12.54
N HIS A 81 7.15 -2.58 -12.72
CA HIS A 81 8.06 -1.81 -13.56
C HIS A 81 9.50 -1.73 -12.99
N GLN A 82 9.68 -1.94 -11.69
CA GLN A 82 10.99 -1.93 -11.06
C GLN A 82 11.76 -3.24 -11.29
N LEU A 83 11.08 -4.30 -11.70
CA LEU A 83 11.68 -5.62 -11.88
C LEU A 83 12.65 -5.71 -13.07
N ASP A 84 12.54 -4.84 -14.08
CA ASP A 84 13.38 -4.92 -15.28
C ASP A 84 14.87 -4.87 -14.96
N ARG A 85 15.29 -4.00 -14.06
CA ARG A 85 16.66 -3.90 -13.60
C ARG A 85 17.15 -5.22 -12.94
N HIS A 86 16.32 -5.79 -12.08
CA HIS A 86 16.64 -7.05 -11.39
C HIS A 86 16.66 -8.24 -12.36
N ILE A 87 15.75 -8.29 -13.34
CA ILE A 87 15.76 -9.33 -14.38
C ILE A 87 17.07 -9.31 -15.14
N LEU A 88 17.53 -8.14 -15.58
CA LEU A 88 18.79 -7.99 -16.29
C LEU A 88 20.01 -8.40 -15.43
N GLN A 89 20.02 -8.01 -14.15
CA GLN A 89 21.09 -8.34 -13.22
C GLN A 89 21.21 -9.86 -12.95
N HIS A 90 20.09 -10.58 -12.93
CA HIS A 90 20.04 -12.00 -12.60
C HIS A 90 20.03 -12.93 -13.82
N GLN A 91 19.91 -12.39 -15.04
CA GLN A 91 19.72 -13.19 -16.25
C GLN A 91 20.80 -14.26 -16.44
N ASP A 92 22.06 -13.91 -16.18
CA ASP A 92 23.21 -14.81 -16.37
C ASP A 92 23.66 -15.46 -15.04
N ALA A 93 23.56 -14.72 -13.92
CA ALA A 93 24.05 -15.17 -12.61
C ALA A 93 23.10 -16.15 -11.90
N SER A 94 21.79 -16.03 -12.12
CA SER A 94 20.76 -16.82 -11.46
C SER A 94 19.52 -16.97 -12.35
N PRO A 95 19.56 -17.84 -13.36
CA PRO A 95 18.46 -17.99 -14.33
C PRO A 95 17.12 -18.29 -13.69
N GLU A 96 17.07 -19.07 -12.60
CA GLU A 96 15.86 -19.38 -11.83
C GLU A 96 15.16 -18.09 -11.34
N ILE A 97 15.95 -17.20 -10.72
CA ILE A 97 15.41 -15.92 -10.23
C ILE A 97 14.89 -15.07 -11.38
N ALA A 98 15.63 -15.01 -12.48
CA ALA A 98 15.20 -14.25 -13.66
C ALA A 98 13.88 -14.79 -14.24
N LEU A 99 13.66 -16.11 -14.21
CA LEU A 99 12.39 -16.73 -14.61
C LEU A 99 11.25 -16.35 -13.64
N HIS A 100 11.48 -16.45 -12.32
CA HIS A 100 10.50 -16.03 -11.32
C HIS A 100 10.13 -14.55 -11.49
N LEU A 101 11.11 -13.66 -11.70
CA LEU A 101 10.88 -12.23 -11.89
C LEU A 101 10.09 -11.91 -13.16
N ARG A 102 10.38 -12.61 -14.26
CA ARG A 102 9.62 -12.47 -15.50
C ARG A 102 8.18 -12.94 -15.33
N GLY A 103 7.99 -14.10 -14.69
CA GLY A 103 6.67 -14.62 -14.33
C GLY A 103 5.91 -13.66 -13.43
N ALA A 104 6.55 -13.16 -12.39
CA ALA A 104 5.97 -12.20 -11.45
C ALA A 104 5.53 -10.91 -12.13
N LYS A 105 6.38 -10.33 -12.97
CA LYS A 105 6.05 -9.14 -13.76
C LYS A 105 4.86 -9.38 -14.68
N THR A 106 4.88 -10.49 -15.42
CA THR A 106 3.82 -10.84 -16.36
C THR A 106 2.49 -11.07 -15.65
N ALA A 107 2.50 -11.84 -14.56
CA ALA A 107 1.31 -12.13 -13.77
C ALA A 107 0.69 -10.85 -13.18
N SER A 108 1.51 -10.00 -12.57
CA SER A 108 1.05 -8.75 -11.97
C SER A 108 0.45 -7.79 -13.00
N LEU A 109 1.07 -7.64 -14.17
CA LEU A 109 0.55 -6.79 -15.25
C LEU A 109 -0.73 -7.36 -15.92
N GLN A 110 -1.02 -8.66 -15.74
CA GLN A 110 -2.19 -9.33 -16.31
C GLN A 110 -3.27 -9.68 -15.26
N GLY A 111 -3.26 -8.99 -14.12
CA GLY A 111 -4.38 -9.00 -13.18
C GLY A 111 -4.20 -9.91 -11.96
N VAL A 112 -3.08 -10.59 -11.79
CA VAL A 112 -2.76 -11.24 -10.51
C VAL A 112 -2.36 -10.17 -9.51
N HIS A 113 -3.14 -10.02 -8.47
CA HIS A 113 -3.04 -8.90 -7.55
C HIS A 113 -1.72 -8.86 -6.78
N ARG A 114 -1.20 -10.00 -6.37
CA ARG A 114 0.04 -10.11 -5.61
C ARG A 114 0.86 -11.29 -6.08
N VAL A 115 2.11 -11.05 -6.34
CA VAL A 115 3.06 -12.13 -6.61
C VAL A 115 4.15 -12.09 -5.55
N HIS A 116 4.41 -13.23 -4.92
CA HIS A 116 5.36 -13.34 -3.83
C HIS A 116 6.57 -14.17 -4.24
N LEU A 117 7.74 -13.70 -3.88
CA LEU A 117 9.02 -14.43 -4.02
C LEU A 117 9.51 -14.79 -2.62
N ILE A 118 9.45 -16.05 -2.25
CA ILE A 118 9.84 -16.54 -0.92
C ILE A 118 10.85 -17.67 -1.01
N SER A 119 11.50 -17.97 0.11
CA SER A 119 12.51 -19.03 0.16
C SER A 119 11.92 -20.36 0.61
N TYR A 120 12.24 -21.44 -0.13
CA TYR A 120 11.99 -22.79 0.35
C TYR A 120 13.04 -23.26 1.39
N ALA A 121 14.17 -22.54 1.49
CA ALA A 121 15.23 -22.87 2.45
C ALA A 121 14.95 -22.33 3.87
N TYR A 122 13.93 -21.48 4.02
CA TYR A 122 13.52 -20.94 5.31
C TYR A 122 12.25 -21.67 5.78
N ASP A 123 12.37 -22.39 6.89
CA ASP A 123 11.23 -23.14 7.46
C ASP A 123 10.13 -22.19 7.93
N GLY A 124 8.90 -22.46 7.54
CA GLY A 124 7.75 -21.62 7.84
C GLY A 124 7.57 -20.39 6.93
N ALA A 125 8.44 -20.15 5.94
CA ALA A 125 8.35 -18.99 5.03
C ALA A 125 6.96 -18.82 4.41
N LEU A 126 6.35 -19.90 3.93
CA LEU A 126 5.02 -19.85 3.33
C LEU A 126 3.95 -19.44 4.34
N LEU A 127 4.01 -19.94 5.57
CA LEU A 127 3.07 -19.57 6.62
C LEU A 127 3.25 -18.12 7.05
N GLU A 128 4.49 -17.69 7.22
CA GLU A 128 4.81 -16.31 7.52
C GLU A 128 4.29 -15.36 6.43
N GLU A 129 4.51 -15.69 5.14
CA GLU A 129 4.04 -14.90 4.01
C GLU A 129 2.52 -14.82 3.91
N LEU A 130 1.81 -15.90 4.22
CA LEU A 130 0.36 -15.96 4.09
C LEU A 130 -0.38 -15.39 5.29
N PHE A 131 0.16 -15.52 6.50
CA PHE A 131 -0.55 -15.23 7.74
C PHE A 131 0.03 -14.08 8.55
N THR A 132 1.17 -13.51 8.15
CA THR A 132 1.71 -12.31 8.78
C THR A 132 1.64 -11.10 7.84
N ARG A 133 1.63 -9.93 8.43
CA ARG A 133 1.55 -8.66 7.70
C ARG A 133 2.83 -8.33 6.94
N ASP A 134 3.98 -8.67 7.53
CA ASP A 134 5.30 -8.29 7.01
C ASP A 134 5.83 -9.29 5.99
N GLY A 135 5.29 -10.52 5.99
CA GLY A 135 5.75 -11.59 5.13
C GLY A 135 7.21 -12.00 5.36
N SER A 136 7.66 -13.02 4.63
CA SER A 136 9.03 -13.53 4.69
C SER A 136 9.89 -13.17 3.47
N GLY A 137 9.27 -12.68 2.40
CA GLY A 137 9.90 -12.49 1.10
C GLY A 137 9.72 -11.11 0.48
N THR A 138 9.72 -11.08 -0.86
CA THR A 138 9.42 -9.89 -1.66
C THR A 138 8.07 -10.05 -2.32
N MET A 139 7.16 -9.12 -2.08
CA MET A 139 5.88 -9.03 -2.76
C MET A 139 5.99 -8.09 -3.95
N ILE A 140 5.52 -8.54 -5.10
CA ILE A 140 5.35 -7.73 -6.30
C ILE A 140 3.86 -7.42 -6.43
N THR A 141 3.53 -6.15 -6.42
CA THR A 141 2.16 -5.66 -6.58
C THR A 141 2.17 -4.38 -7.40
N ASP A 142 1.16 -4.19 -8.22
CA ASP A 142 0.97 -2.89 -8.87
C ASP A 142 0.43 -1.92 -7.81
N ALA A 143 1.13 -0.80 -7.61
CA ALA A 143 0.85 0.19 -6.55
C ALA A 143 -0.56 0.81 -6.63
N HIS A 144 -1.37 0.44 -7.61
CA HIS A 144 -2.79 0.81 -7.68
C HIS A 144 -3.67 0.14 -6.60
N TYR A 145 -3.10 -0.76 -5.77
CA TYR A 145 -3.85 -1.45 -4.70
C TYR A 145 -4.01 -0.65 -3.42
N GLU A 146 -3.24 0.41 -3.24
CA GLU A 146 -3.42 1.35 -2.15
C GLU A 146 -4.07 2.62 -2.70
N GLU A 147 -5.37 2.64 -2.75
CA GLU A 147 -6.12 3.85 -3.12
C GLU A 147 -6.26 4.76 -1.92
N VAL A 148 -5.89 6.03 -2.09
CA VAL A 148 -6.26 7.06 -1.14
C VAL A 148 -7.71 7.42 -1.38
N ARG A 149 -8.57 7.15 -0.41
CA ARG A 149 -10.00 7.45 -0.49
C ARG A 149 -10.51 8.16 0.75
N MET A 150 -11.68 8.77 0.65
CA MET A 150 -12.39 9.22 1.84
C MET A 150 -12.85 8.02 2.67
N ALA A 151 -12.75 8.15 3.99
CA ALA A 151 -13.17 7.13 4.91
C ALA A 151 -14.70 7.00 4.97
N ASN A 152 -15.16 5.81 5.33
CA ASN A 152 -16.55 5.49 5.59
C ASN A 152 -16.71 4.88 7.00
N ILE A 153 -17.94 4.59 7.42
CA ILE A 153 -18.24 4.13 8.78
C ILE A 153 -17.54 2.79 9.13
N GLN A 154 -17.24 1.96 8.14
CA GLN A 154 -16.56 0.68 8.35
C GLN A 154 -15.09 0.86 8.73
N ASP A 155 -14.49 2.00 8.37
CA ASP A 155 -13.08 2.32 8.65
C ASP A 155 -12.83 2.76 10.10
N VAL A 156 -13.88 3.06 10.88
CA VAL A 156 -13.76 3.58 12.25
C VAL A 156 -12.92 2.67 13.13
N GLY A 157 -13.10 1.36 13.05
CA GLY A 157 -12.32 0.39 13.81
C GLY A 157 -10.82 0.45 13.49
N GLY A 158 -10.49 0.50 12.20
CA GLY A 158 -9.11 0.63 11.72
C GLY A 158 -8.48 1.98 12.08
N LEU A 159 -9.24 3.07 11.99
CA LEU A 159 -8.79 4.39 12.44
C LEU A 159 -8.47 4.43 13.93
N ILE A 160 -9.33 3.85 14.78
CA ILE A 160 -9.07 3.75 16.23
C ILE A 160 -7.76 2.98 16.47
N SER A 161 -7.58 1.84 15.81
CA SER A 161 -6.37 1.02 15.97
C SER A 161 -5.10 1.78 15.56
N LEU A 162 -5.17 2.60 14.51
CA LEU A 162 -4.04 3.40 14.04
C LEU A 162 -3.75 4.63 14.92
N LEU A 163 -4.80 5.31 15.40
CA LEU A 163 -4.65 6.58 16.13
C LEU A 163 -4.37 6.40 17.62
N ARG A 164 -4.94 5.36 18.26
CA ARG A 164 -4.86 5.17 19.72
C ARG A 164 -3.44 5.14 20.27
N PRO A 165 -2.46 4.43 19.68
CA PRO A 165 -1.09 4.48 20.19
C PRO A 165 -0.50 5.90 20.20
N LEU A 166 -0.83 6.70 19.18
CA LEU A 166 -0.36 8.09 19.04
C LEU A 166 -1.08 9.04 20.03
N GLU A 167 -2.32 8.74 20.36
CA GLU A 167 -3.09 9.46 21.39
C GLU A 167 -2.55 9.17 22.78
N GLU A 168 -2.23 7.91 23.10
CA GLU A 168 -1.63 7.47 24.36
C GLU A 168 -0.24 8.07 24.57
N GLU A 169 0.55 8.22 23.51
CA GLU A 169 1.83 8.93 23.53
C GLU A 169 1.70 10.47 23.61
N GLY A 170 0.48 11.02 23.59
CA GLY A 170 0.22 12.45 23.59
C GLY A 170 0.59 13.17 22.28
N ILE A 171 0.88 12.44 21.20
CA ILE A 171 1.18 12.99 19.88
C ILE A 171 -0.09 13.53 19.23
N LEU A 172 -1.20 12.79 19.33
CA LEU A 172 -2.52 13.20 18.87
C LEU A 172 -3.46 13.51 20.01
N VAL A 173 -4.47 14.31 19.75
CA VAL A 173 -5.57 14.57 20.69
C VAL A 173 -6.53 13.40 20.66
N TYR A 174 -6.89 12.89 21.82
CA TYR A 174 -7.85 11.80 21.97
C TYR A 174 -9.19 12.11 21.29
N ARG A 175 -9.72 11.12 20.58
CA ARG A 175 -11.06 11.17 19.99
C ARG A 175 -11.86 9.95 20.38
N SER A 176 -13.05 10.20 20.94
CA SER A 176 -13.98 9.10 21.21
C SER A 176 -14.44 8.44 19.91
N ARG A 177 -14.87 7.20 19.99
CA ARG A 177 -15.46 6.46 18.87
C ARG A 177 -16.62 7.23 18.24
N GLU A 178 -17.53 7.72 19.06
CA GLU A 178 -18.68 8.52 18.62
C GLU A 178 -18.25 9.76 17.81
N ARG A 179 -17.21 10.44 18.28
CA ARG A 179 -16.66 11.60 17.54
C ARG A 179 -16.09 11.19 16.18
N LEU A 180 -15.35 10.07 16.11
CA LEU A 180 -14.82 9.56 14.86
C LEU A 180 -15.95 9.16 13.89
N GLU A 181 -17.00 8.52 14.39
CA GLU A 181 -18.18 8.16 13.59
C GLU A 181 -18.86 9.40 13.01
N ASN A 182 -19.03 10.46 13.80
CA ASN A 182 -19.63 11.72 13.35
C ASN A 182 -18.75 12.49 12.35
N GLU A 183 -17.45 12.44 12.52
CA GLU A 183 -16.46 13.18 11.71
C GLU A 183 -15.85 12.31 10.58
N ILE A 184 -16.30 11.08 10.39
CA ILE A 184 -15.65 10.10 9.47
C ILE A 184 -15.49 10.63 8.05
N HIS A 185 -16.46 11.40 7.56
CA HIS A 185 -16.46 12.01 6.24
C HIS A 185 -15.34 13.05 6.02
N ARG A 186 -14.65 13.46 7.07
CA ARG A 186 -13.49 14.38 7.04
C ARG A 186 -12.17 13.64 6.88
N PHE A 187 -12.16 12.33 7.12
CA PHE A 187 -10.95 11.52 7.07
C PHE A 187 -10.71 11.00 5.65
N ALA A 188 -9.47 11.06 5.21
CA ALA A 188 -8.96 10.26 4.12
C ALA A 188 -8.14 9.11 4.70
N VAL A 189 -8.15 7.97 4.03
CA VAL A 189 -7.44 6.75 4.45
C VAL A 189 -6.71 6.13 3.27
N ILE A 190 -5.63 5.44 3.59
CA ILE A 190 -5.00 4.44 2.74
C ILE A 190 -5.29 3.09 3.40
N GLU A 191 -6.05 2.27 2.72
CA GLU A 191 -6.44 0.95 3.19
C GLU A 191 -5.75 -0.13 2.37
N ARG A 192 -5.42 -1.23 3.03
CA ARG A 192 -4.91 -2.44 2.42
C ARG A 192 -5.36 -3.65 3.23
N ASP A 193 -6.04 -4.60 2.58
CA ASP A 193 -6.52 -5.83 3.20
C ASP A 193 -7.35 -5.61 4.48
N GLY A 194 -8.23 -4.63 4.47
CA GLY A 194 -9.05 -4.28 5.62
C GLY A 194 -8.31 -3.54 6.74
N ALA A 195 -7.01 -3.26 6.58
CA ALA A 195 -6.21 -2.52 7.55
C ALA A 195 -5.94 -1.09 7.08
N ILE A 196 -6.20 -0.11 7.94
CA ILE A 196 -5.86 1.29 7.68
C ILE A 196 -4.36 1.51 7.92
N LEU A 197 -3.62 1.80 6.85
CA LEU A 197 -2.17 2.02 6.88
C LEU A 197 -1.79 3.47 7.11
N ALA A 198 -2.62 4.40 6.65
CA ALA A 198 -2.43 5.82 6.89
C ALA A 198 -3.79 6.52 6.95
N CYS A 199 -3.84 7.63 7.66
CA CYS A 199 -4.99 8.52 7.67
C CYS A 199 -4.57 9.97 7.85
N ALA A 200 -5.45 10.88 7.41
CA ALA A 200 -5.43 12.29 7.76
C ALA A 200 -6.86 12.84 7.66
N ALA A 201 -7.14 13.94 8.34
CA ALA A 201 -8.45 14.57 8.34
C ALA A 201 -8.37 16.03 7.90
N LEU A 202 -9.35 16.49 7.14
CA LEU A 202 -9.49 17.88 6.68
C LEU A 202 -10.65 18.56 7.41
N TYR A 203 -10.36 19.62 8.16
CA TYR A 203 -11.32 20.38 8.93
C TYR A 203 -11.42 21.80 8.34
N PRO A 204 -12.44 22.11 7.52
CA PRO A 204 -12.70 23.47 7.09
C PRO A 204 -12.90 24.39 8.29
N ILE A 205 -12.28 25.57 8.28
CA ILE A 205 -12.36 26.57 9.33
C ILE A 205 -13.39 27.62 8.86
N PRO A 206 -14.40 27.97 9.69
CA PRO A 206 -15.29 29.07 9.35
C PRO A 206 -14.48 30.35 9.10
N ALA A 207 -14.64 30.94 7.92
CA ALA A 207 -14.01 32.21 7.56
C ALA A 207 -14.91 33.39 7.93
N ALA A 208 -14.35 34.46 8.48
CA ALA A 208 -15.00 35.76 8.59
C ALA A 208 -14.97 36.50 7.24
N ASP A 209 -15.77 37.55 7.11
CA ASP A 209 -15.70 38.44 5.96
C ASP A 209 -14.27 38.99 5.81
N ASN A 210 -13.67 38.84 4.64
CA ASN A 210 -12.29 39.19 4.30
C ASN A 210 -11.16 38.23 4.78
N GLU A 211 -11.48 37.08 5.37
CA GLU A 211 -10.49 36.03 5.64
C GLU A 211 -10.36 35.08 4.45
N LEU A 212 -9.12 34.55 4.23
CA LEU A 212 -8.91 33.45 3.29
C LEU A 212 -9.66 32.21 3.76
N ARG A 213 -10.32 31.52 2.82
CA ARG A 213 -10.93 30.22 3.12
C ARG A 213 -9.84 29.24 3.50
N SER A 214 -9.87 28.79 4.73
CA SER A 214 -8.82 27.97 5.32
C SER A 214 -9.35 26.63 5.84
N ALA A 215 -8.47 25.65 5.92
CA ALA A 215 -8.76 24.38 6.60
C ALA A 215 -7.55 23.92 7.41
N GLU A 216 -7.81 23.13 8.44
CA GLU A 216 -6.79 22.43 9.21
C GLU A 216 -6.68 20.98 8.72
N ILE A 217 -5.46 20.52 8.42
CA ILE A 217 -5.15 19.11 8.28
C ILE A 217 -4.70 18.58 9.65
N ALA A 218 -5.40 17.59 10.15
CA ALA A 218 -5.16 17.00 11.45
C ALA A 218 -5.08 15.47 11.36
N CYS A 219 -4.71 14.80 12.46
CA CYS A 219 -4.67 13.33 12.55
C CYS A 219 -3.82 12.64 11.49
N VAL A 220 -2.76 13.30 11.02
CA VAL A 220 -1.85 12.67 10.07
C VAL A 220 -1.10 11.54 10.76
N ALA A 221 -1.38 10.33 10.36
CA ALA A 221 -0.80 9.13 10.93
C ALA A 221 -0.46 8.12 9.84
N VAL A 222 0.69 7.47 9.99
CA VAL A 222 1.11 6.33 9.17
C VAL A 222 1.51 5.21 10.10
N HIS A 223 0.99 4.02 9.83
CA HIS A 223 1.29 2.82 10.62
C HIS A 223 2.80 2.60 10.73
N PRO A 224 3.36 2.32 11.94
CA PRO A 224 4.81 2.24 12.15
C PRO A 224 5.55 1.32 11.19
N GLY A 225 5.00 0.14 10.89
CA GLY A 225 5.58 -0.83 9.95
C GLY A 225 5.61 -0.36 8.48
N TYR A 226 4.88 0.72 8.15
CA TYR A 226 4.74 1.25 6.79
C TYR A 226 5.26 2.68 6.65
N ARG A 227 5.95 3.20 7.65
CA ARG A 227 6.72 4.46 7.56
C ARG A 227 7.85 4.28 6.54
N LYS A 228 8.36 5.34 5.94
CA LYS A 228 9.38 5.34 4.87
C LYS A 228 8.87 4.93 3.47
N SER A 229 7.60 4.71 3.31
CA SER A 229 6.93 4.66 2.02
C SER A 229 6.18 5.98 1.85
N ASN A 230 5.98 6.43 0.64
CA ASN A 230 5.42 7.76 0.31
C ASN A 230 3.95 8.00 0.77
N ARG A 231 3.38 7.16 1.66
CA ARG A 231 1.96 7.18 2.07
C ARG A 231 1.54 8.48 2.75
N GLY A 232 2.40 9.01 3.62
CA GLY A 232 2.13 10.30 4.25
C GLY A 232 1.96 11.42 3.23
N SER A 233 2.85 11.49 2.24
CA SER A 233 2.79 12.49 1.17
C SER A 233 1.61 12.26 0.23
N GLN A 234 1.27 11.01 -0.08
CA GLN A 234 0.11 10.67 -0.91
C GLN A 234 -1.21 11.14 -0.26
N ILE A 235 -1.41 10.87 1.03
CA ILE A 235 -2.64 11.27 1.72
C ILE A 235 -2.72 12.77 1.90
N LEU A 236 -1.59 13.43 2.14
CA LEU A 236 -1.50 14.89 2.23
C LEU A 236 -1.87 15.53 0.88
N HIS A 237 -1.27 15.07 -0.20
CA HIS A 237 -1.56 15.55 -1.55
C HIS A 237 -3.02 15.33 -1.96
N TYR A 238 -3.60 14.19 -1.61
CA TYR A 238 -5.02 13.92 -1.83
C TYR A 238 -5.91 14.95 -1.11
N LEU A 239 -5.61 15.25 0.16
CA LEU A 239 -6.36 16.25 0.92
C LEU A 239 -6.13 17.68 0.43
N GLU A 240 -4.95 18.01 -0.09
CA GLU A 240 -4.70 19.28 -0.78
C GLU A 240 -5.59 19.44 -2.02
N GLY A 241 -5.67 18.41 -2.86
CA GLY A 241 -6.58 18.38 -4.00
C GLY A 241 -8.06 18.51 -3.60
N LYS A 242 -8.45 17.82 -2.52
CA LYS A 242 -9.79 17.92 -1.95
C LYS A 242 -10.09 19.33 -1.43
N ALA A 243 -9.15 19.94 -0.71
CA ALA A 243 -9.27 21.29 -0.21
C ALA A 243 -9.44 22.31 -1.36
N LYS A 244 -8.63 22.20 -2.41
CA LYS A 244 -8.78 23.03 -3.63
C LYS A 244 -10.16 22.89 -4.26
N SER A 245 -10.67 21.68 -4.37
CA SER A 245 -12.02 21.43 -4.91
C SER A 245 -13.15 22.07 -4.07
N MET A 246 -12.89 22.32 -2.78
CA MET A 246 -13.80 23.01 -1.86
C MET A 246 -13.61 24.55 -1.85
N GLY A 247 -12.68 25.05 -2.67
CA GLY A 247 -12.35 26.48 -2.72
C GLY A 247 -11.55 26.97 -1.51
N ILE A 248 -10.86 26.08 -0.80
CA ILE A 248 -9.95 26.40 0.29
C ILE A 248 -8.65 26.92 -0.33
N GLN A 249 -8.16 28.03 0.18
CA GLN A 249 -7.01 28.76 -0.34
C GLN A 249 -5.77 28.57 0.55
N GLN A 250 -5.98 28.16 1.81
CA GLN A 250 -4.89 28.03 2.77
C GLN A 250 -5.10 26.82 3.68
N LEU A 251 -4.03 26.08 3.93
CA LEU A 251 -4.02 24.96 4.87
C LEU A 251 -3.17 25.28 6.09
N PHE A 252 -3.63 24.82 7.25
CA PHE A 252 -2.92 24.86 8.51
C PHE A 252 -2.69 23.46 9.07
N ILE A 253 -1.58 23.29 9.76
CA ILE A 253 -1.24 22.07 10.51
C ILE A 253 -0.71 22.50 11.87
N LEU A 254 -1.17 21.82 12.93
CA LEU A 254 -0.68 22.00 14.27
C LEU A 254 0.01 20.70 14.71
N THR A 255 1.32 20.75 14.91
CA THR A 255 2.15 19.58 15.23
C THR A 255 3.04 19.79 16.42
N THR A 256 3.31 18.74 17.20
CA THR A 256 4.25 18.76 18.34
C THR A 256 5.59 18.10 17.99
N ARG A 257 5.68 17.25 16.98
CA ARG A 257 6.89 16.45 16.68
C ARG A 257 7.37 16.46 15.25
N THR A 258 6.50 16.59 14.26
CA THR A 258 6.80 16.29 12.85
C THR A 258 6.91 17.56 11.97
N ALA A 259 7.23 18.71 12.54
CA ALA A 259 7.28 19.98 11.81
C ALA A 259 8.22 19.92 10.58
N HIS A 260 9.40 19.30 10.70
CA HIS A 260 10.36 19.21 9.59
C HIS A 260 9.77 18.48 8.38
N TRP A 261 9.06 17.37 8.60
CA TRP A 261 8.42 16.65 7.51
C TRP A 261 7.39 17.52 6.78
N PHE A 262 6.60 18.31 7.50
CA PHE A 262 5.65 19.24 6.86
C PHE A 262 6.34 20.36 6.07
N LEU A 263 7.49 20.85 6.55
CA LEU A 263 8.30 21.81 5.79
C LEU A 263 8.79 21.19 4.47
N GLU A 264 9.20 19.92 4.46
CA GLU A 264 9.56 19.18 3.24
C GLU A 264 8.37 19.00 2.29
N GLN A 265 7.13 19.02 2.80
CA GLN A 265 5.90 19.00 1.99
C GLN A 265 5.44 20.39 1.53
N GLY A 266 6.27 21.42 1.69
CA GLY A 266 6.00 22.79 1.23
C GLY A 266 5.15 23.64 2.17
N PHE A 267 5.04 23.25 3.44
CA PHE A 267 4.49 24.11 4.47
C PHE A 267 5.57 25.06 5.00
N GLU A 268 5.15 26.20 5.49
CA GLU A 268 6.00 27.19 6.14
C GLU A 268 5.61 27.32 7.62
N LYS A 269 6.58 27.66 8.47
CA LYS A 269 6.28 27.98 9.88
C LYS A 269 5.44 29.24 9.96
N ALA A 270 4.45 29.22 10.84
CA ALA A 270 3.55 30.33 11.09
C ALA A 270 3.42 30.57 12.60
N SER A 271 2.98 31.77 12.98
CA SER A 271 2.61 32.09 14.35
C SER A 271 1.15 31.71 14.65
N VAL A 272 0.79 31.68 15.91
CA VAL A 272 -0.60 31.44 16.34
C VAL A 272 -1.53 32.56 15.83
N ASP A 273 -1.00 33.80 15.75
CA ASP A 273 -1.75 34.98 15.30
C ASP A 273 -2.11 34.92 13.81
N GLU A 274 -1.46 34.08 13.04
CA GLU A 274 -1.76 33.84 11.62
C GLU A 274 -2.87 32.80 11.39
N LEU A 275 -3.31 32.11 12.44
CA LEU A 275 -4.48 31.23 12.35
C LEU A 275 -5.75 32.07 12.17
N PRO A 276 -6.77 31.57 11.45
CA PRO A 276 -8.10 32.18 11.44
C PRO A 276 -8.66 32.37 12.85
N ASN A 277 -9.37 33.47 13.10
CA ASN A 277 -9.88 33.81 14.42
C ASN A 277 -10.64 32.68 15.12
N ALA A 278 -11.48 31.97 14.36
CA ALA A 278 -12.24 30.82 14.86
C ALA A 278 -11.32 29.70 15.38
N ARG A 279 -10.12 29.56 14.83
CA ARG A 279 -9.15 28.51 15.22
C ARG A 279 -8.22 28.98 16.33
N GLN A 280 -7.86 30.27 16.35
CA GLN A 280 -7.07 30.87 17.45
C GLN A 280 -7.78 30.68 18.81
N ALA A 281 -9.08 30.91 18.86
CA ALA A 281 -9.90 30.74 20.08
C ALA A 281 -9.86 29.30 20.63
N LEU A 282 -9.54 28.31 19.80
CA LEU A 282 -9.45 26.90 20.18
C LEU A 282 -7.99 26.41 20.33
N TYR A 283 -7.01 27.31 20.27
CA TYR A 283 -5.61 26.92 20.42
C TYR A 283 -5.28 26.50 21.84
N ASN A 284 -4.70 25.32 21.98
CA ASN A 284 -4.28 24.81 23.28
C ASN A 284 -2.82 25.20 23.58
N TYR A 285 -2.64 26.25 24.36
CA TYR A 285 -1.33 26.76 24.78
C TYR A 285 -0.53 25.78 25.66
N GLN A 286 -1.19 24.91 26.41
CA GLN A 286 -0.49 23.89 27.23
C GLN A 286 0.20 22.85 26.36
N ARG A 287 -0.41 22.52 25.19
CA ARG A 287 0.15 21.58 24.24
C ARG A 287 1.30 22.20 23.42
N ASN A 288 1.33 23.51 23.28
CA ASN A 288 2.34 24.29 22.57
C ASN A 288 2.70 23.72 21.18
N SER A 289 1.68 23.42 20.38
CA SER A 289 1.87 22.89 19.02
C SER A 289 2.45 23.95 18.10
N LEU A 290 3.44 23.60 17.30
CA LEU A 290 3.94 24.44 16.22
C LEU A 290 2.87 24.57 15.13
N VAL A 291 2.67 25.80 14.67
CA VAL A 291 1.77 26.10 13.55
C VAL A 291 2.57 26.09 12.26
N CYS A 292 2.06 25.39 11.25
CA CYS A 292 2.57 25.47 9.89
C CYS A 292 1.41 25.80 8.95
N LYS A 293 1.67 26.58 7.90
CA LYS A 293 0.70 26.96 6.88
C LYS A 293 1.21 26.68 5.47
N LYS A 294 0.29 26.49 4.54
CA LYS A 294 0.57 26.35 3.11
C LYS A 294 -0.52 27.03 2.30
N LEU A 295 -0.14 27.91 1.39
CA LEU A 295 -1.07 28.46 0.39
C LEU A 295 -1.30 27.41 -0.70
N LEU A 296 -2.53 27.32 -1.18
CA LEU A 296 -2.93 26.43 -2.27
C LEU A 296 -3.10 27.30 -3.54
N ASP A 297 -2.26 27.04 -4.53
CA ASP A 297 -2.33 27.67 -5.85
C ASP A 297 -3.49 27.10 -6.69
#